data_7562fb43d39d4799688a192bb2cdf19e
#
_entry.id   7562fb43d39d4799688a192bb2cdf19e
#
_cell.length_a   1.000
_cell.length_b   1.000
_cell.length_c   1.000
_cell.angle_alpha   90.00
_cell.angle_beta   90.00
_cell.angle_gamma   90.00
#
_symmetry.space_group_name_H-M   'P 1'
#
loop_
_entity.id
_entity.type
_entity.pdbx_description
1 polymer ?
#
loop_
_entity_poly.entity_id
_entity_poly.type
_entity_poly.pdbx_seq_one_letter_code
_entity_poly.pdbx_strand_id
1 'polypeptide(L)'
;MPVSIDKKVRIAHLSDLHLTGKNDLRQIERLDRLLAEVARKGYDHLVLTGDLIDTANPDDWLVVRDALSRNGLFELGRTTVLPGNHDLINLEEELRFYHALNPDDSGRRRRVADRLERFCSVFRPIIADPGNPVAGFPLVKVLHFGQIGIALVATSSVLPWSGSDNPLGARGFVSEAALQALAGSDVAEALAGSFVIGLCHHAYRVYGTDALIDQAFDWTMEFKNRQEYLHAMKALGARLVMHGHFHRFQMYHADGLTFVNGGSFRYVPDRYGELVIDEEGRWSHHFLRLGENG
;
A
#
# COMPACT_ATOMS: atom_id res chain seq x y z
N MET A 1 -34.39 -20.16 -17.49
CA MET A 1 -33.70 -18.91 -17.33
C MET A 1 -32.28 -19.24 -16.88
N PRO A 2 -31.21 -18.78 -17.53
CA PRO A 2 -29.87 -18.99 -17.01
C PRO A 2 -29.78 -18.29 -15.63
N VAL A 3 -29.35 -19.02 -14.63
CA VAL A 3 -29.02 -18.47 -13.33
C VAL A 3 -27.89 -17.49 -13.57
N SER A 4 -28.15 -16.20 -13.43
CA SER A 4 -27.08 -15.19 -13.38
C SER A 4 -26.23 -15.56 -12.18
N ILE A 5 -25.03 -16.06 -12.42
CA ILE A 5 -24.03 -16.17 -11.37
C ILE A 5 -23.63 -14.74 -11.10
N ASP A 6 -24.11 -14.15 -9.99
CA ASP A 6 -23.71 -12.81 -9.55
C ASP A 6 -22.20 -12.75 -9.52
N LYS A 7 -21.63 -12.01 -10.47
CA LYS A 7 -20.19 -11.87 -10.57
C LYS A 7 -19.71 -11.01 -9.41
N LYS A 8 -18.69 -11.50 -8.71
CA LYS A 8 -18.04 -10.77 -7.61
C LYS A 8 -16.58 -10.56 -7.94
N VAL A 9 -16.07 -9.40 -7.61
CA VAL A 9 -14.63 -9.10 -7.66
C VAL A 9 -14.03 -9.42 -6.30
N ARG A 10 -12.95 -10.19 -6.30
CA ARG A 10 -12.21 -10.58 -5.10
C ARG A 10 -10.82 -9.98 -5.13
N ILE A 11 -10.49 -9.17 -4.14
CA ILE A 11 -9.19 -8.53 -4.00
C ILE A 11 -8.50 -9.08 -2.77
N ALA A 12 -7.29 -9.62 -2.95
CA ALA A 12 -6.42 -10.01 -1.84
C ALA A 12 -5.62 -8.79 -1.37
N HIS A 13 -5.44 -8.64 -0.04
CA HIS A 13 -4.69 -7.54 0.56
C HIS A 13 -3.58 -8.08 1.47
N LEU A 14 -2.35 -7.70 1.16
CA LEU A 14 -1.15 -7.97 1.94
C LEU A 14 -0.43 -6.66 2.27
N SER A 15 0.30 -6.65 3.38
CA SER A 15 1.14 -5.53 3.79
C SER A 15 2.33 -6.00 4.62
N ASP A 16 3.31 -5.13 4.75
CA ASP A 16 4.40 -5.26 5.73
C ASP A 16 5.11 -6.61 5.60
N LEU A 17 5.65 -6.89 4.39
CA LEU A 17 6.37 -8.13 4.09
C LEU A 17 7.73 -8.15 4.78
N HIS A 18 8.40 -7.00 4.88
CA HIS A 18 9.72 -6.81 5.52
C HIS A 18 10.73 -7.90 5.15
N LEU A 19 10.87 -8.16 3.85
CA LEU A 19 11.88 -9.12 3.39
C LEU A 19 13.28 -8.52 3.56
N THR A 20 14.21 -9.34 4.03
CA THR A 20 15.60 -8.96 4.28
C THR A 20 16.56 -9.53 3.23
N GLY A 21 16.14 -9.54 1.96
CA GLY A 21 16.94 -9.97 0.83
C GLY A 21 16.88 -11.45 0.53
N LYS A 22 17.74 -11.86 -0.41
CA LYS A 22 17.78 -13.23 -0.96
C LYS A 22 18.10 -14.31 0.08
N ASN A 23 18.67 -13.95 1.20
CA ASN A 23 19.09 -14.89 2.25
C ASN A 23 17.94 -15.25 3.21
N ASP A 24 16.81 -14.53 3.16
CA ASP A 24 15.61 -14.83 3.97
C ASP A 24 14.75 -15.92 3.33
N LEU A 25 15.37 -17.06 3.01
CA LEU A 25 14.76 -18.18 2.27
C LEU A 25 13.43 -18.61 2.89
N ARG A 26 13.35 -18.63 4.21
CA ARG A 26 12.12 -19.04 4.92
C ARG A 26 10.94 -18.11 4.67
N GLN A 27 11.18 -16.80 4.65
CA GLN A 27 10.11 -15.83 4.38
C GLN A 27 9.76 -15.81 2.89
N ILE A 28 10.75 -15.99 2.02
CA ILE A 28 10.51 -16.11 0.58
C ILE A 28 9.62 -17.33 0.28
N GLU A 29 9.89 -18.48 0.86
CA GLU A 29 9.06 -19.69 0.71
C GLU A 29 7.63 -19.50 1.24
N ARG A 30 7.49 -18.76 2.35
CA ARG A 30 6.17 -18.43 2.90
C ARG A 30 5.40 -17.47 1.99
N LEU A 31 6.09 -16.46 1.45
CA LEU A 31 5.51 -15.54 0.48
C LEU A 31 5.06 -16.28 -0.78
N ASP A 32 5.92 -17.14 -1.35
CA ASP A 32 5.56 -17.94 -2.52
C ASP A 32 4.33 -18.83 -2.26
N ARG A 33 4.22 -19.45 -1.08
CA ARG A 33 3.03 -20.24 -0.71
C ARG A 33 1.77 -19.40 -0.63
N LEU A 34 1.86 -18.20 -0.05
CA LEU A 34 0.72 -17.30 0.06
C LEU A 34 0.29 -16.78 -1.32
N LEU A 35 1.24 -16.37 -2.15
CA LEU A 35 0.97 -15.90 -3.51
C LEU A 35 0.40 -17.01 -4.40
N ALA A 36 0.91 -18.23 -4.27
CA ALA A 36 0.35 -19.41 -4.94
C ALA A 36 -1.10 -19.68 -4.53
N GLU A 37 -1.42 -19.53 -3.25
CA GLU A 37 -2.79 -19.66 -2.75
C GLU A 37 -3.71 -18.57 -3.33
N VAL A 38 -3.26 -17.31 -3.35
CA VAL A 38 -3.99 -16.19 -3.95
C VAL A 38 -4.26 -16.47 -5.43
N ALA A 39 -3.25 -16.90 -6.18
CA ALA A 39 -3.40 -17.25 -7.59
C ALA A 39 -4.35 -18.44 -7.78
N ARG A 40 -4.20 -19.53 -6.99
CA ARG A 40 -5.04 -20.73 -7.05
C ARG A 40 -6.49 -20.48 -6.71
N LYS A 41 -6.78 -19.60 -5.74
CA LYS A 41 -8.14 -19.21 -5.35
C LYS A 41 -8.82 -18.27 -6.35
N GLY A 42 -8.10 -17.83 -7.39
CA GLY A 42 -8.65 -17.02 -8.45
C GLY A 42 -9.05 -15.62 -8.00
N TYR A 43 -8.27 -14.99 -7.10
CA TYR A 43 -8.43 -13.57 -6.81
C TYR A 43 -8.24 -12.75 -8.08
N ASP A 44 -9.12 -11.79 -8.30
CA ASP A 44 -9.07 -10.93 -9.49
C ASP A 44 -7.89 -9.96 -9.40
N HIS A 45 -7.58 -9.48 -8.20
CA HIS A 45 -6.49 -8.54 -7.97
C HIS A 45 -5.81 -8.74 -6.60
N LEU A 46 -4.53 -8.38 -6.54
CA LEU A 46 -3.72 -8.34 -5.33
C LEU A 46 -3.29 -6.90 -5.03
N VAL A 47 -3.44 -6.46 -3.79
CA VAL A 47 -2.96 -5.15 -3.31
C VAL A 47 -1.87 -5.37 -2.27
N LEU A 48 -0.71 -4.72 -2.46
CA LEU A 48 0.40 -4.68 -1.52
C LEU A 48 0.58 -3.24 -1.01
N THR A 49 0.29 -3.01 0.28
CA THR A 49 0.26 -1.65 0.86
C THR A 49 1.54 -1.24 1.57
N GLY A 50 2.70 -1.60 1.00
CA GLY A 50 4.01 -1.08 1.40
C GLY A 50 4.76 -1.94 2.41
N ASP A 51 5.95 -1.47 2.76
CA ASP A 51 6.96 -2.16 3.56
C ASP A 51 7.26 -3.57 3.02
N LEU A 52 7.57 -3.60 1.71
CA LEU A 52 7.90 -4.84 1.02
C LEU A 52 9.25 -5.39 1.48
N ILE A 53 10.18 -4.49 1.80
CA ILE A 53 11.52 -4.80 2.29
C ILE A 53 11.79 -4.07 3.59
N ASP A 54 12.87 -4.43 4.29
CA ASP A 54 13.17 -3.93 5.64
C ASP A 54 14.18 -2.77 5.68
N THR A 55 15.04 -2.63 4.68
CA THR A 55 16.23 -1.75 4.74
C THR A 55 16.40 -0.80 3.56
N ALA A 56 15.36 -0.54 2.78
CA ALA A 56 15.39 0.28 1.57
C ALA A 56 16.51 -0.10 0.56
N ASN A 57 16.89 -1.38 0.52
CA ASN A 57 17.86 -1.91 -0.44
C ASN A 57 17.15 -2.28 -1.74
N PRO A 58 17.43 -1.63 -2.88
CA PRO A 58 16.72 -1.87 -4.13
C PRO A 58 16.81 -3.31 -4.66
N ASP A 59 17.86 -4.04 -4.32
CA ASP A 59 18.02 -5.44 -4.75
C ASP A 59 17.02 -6.37 -4.05
N ASP A 60 16.50 -6.00 -2.89
CA ASP A 60 15.53 -6.80 -2.15
C ASP A 60 14.13 -6.69 -2.76
N TRP A 61 13.79 -5.59 -3.45
CA TRP A 61 12.55 -5.50 -4.25
C TRP A 61 12.51 -6.52 -5.39
N LEU A 62 13.68 -6.91 -5.94
CA LEU A 62 13.73 -7.93 -6.98
C LEU A 62 13.23 -9.29 -6.47
N VAL A 63 13.42 -9.57 -5.18
CA VAL A 63 12.89 -10.80 -4.55
C VAL A 63 11.36 -10.81 -4.56
N VAL A 64 10.74 -9.67 -4.23
CA VAL A 64 9.27 -9.52 -4.28
C VAL A 64 8.76 -9.61 -5.71
N ARG A 65 9.40 -8.88 -6.65
CA ARG A 65 9.08 -8.95 -8.08
C ARG A 65 9.13 -10.38 -8.61
N ASP A 66 10.21 -11.10 -8.29
CA ASP A 66 10.41 -12.45 -8.78
C ASP A 66 9.39 -13.43 -8.16
N ALA A 67 9.01 -13.25 -6.88
CA ALA A 67 7.94 -14.01 -6.25
C ALA A 67 6.58 -13.78 -6.93
N LEU A 68 6.23 -12.52 -7.22
CA LEU A 68 5.02 -12.17 -7.96
C LEU A 68 5.05 -12.79 -9.38
N SER A 69 6.19 -12.72 -10.07
CA SER A 69 6.37 -13.27 -11.42
C SER A 69 6.20 -14.78 -11.46
N ARG A 70 6.81 -15.51 -10.52
CA ARG A 70 6.69 -16.98 -10.42
C ARG A 70 5.24 -17.43 -10.21
N ASN A 71 4.42 -16.60 -9.57
CA ASN A 71 3.02 -16.92 -9.28
C ASN A 71 2.03 -16.30 -10.29
N GLY A 72 2.51 -15.72 -11.42
CA GLY A 72 1.66 -15.13 -12.46
C GLY A 72 0.89 -13.90 -11.99
N LEU A 73 1.43 -13.19 -10.98
CA LEU A 73 0.82 -11.99 -10.39
C LEU A 73 1.52 -10.69 -10.80
N PHE A 74 2.65 -10.74 -11.51
CA PHE A 74 3.39 -9.54 -11.92
C PHE A 74 2.85 -8.96 -13.23
N GLU A 75 1.58 -8.59 -13.23
CA GLU A 75 0.84 -8.01 -14.36
C GLU A 75 0.00 -6.83 -13.90
N LEU A 76 -0.20 -5.81 -14.78
CA LEU A 76 -0.92 -4.56 -14.47
C LEU A 76 -2.33 -4.82 -13.93
N GLY A 77 -3.06 -5.75 -14.55
CA GLY A 77 -4.40 -6.15 -14.14
C GLY A 77 -4.45 -7.01 -12.87
N ARG A 78 -3.34 -7.60 -12.46
CA ARG A 78 -3.29 -8.59 -11.37
C ARG A 78 -2.79 -8.04 -10.05
N THR A 79 -1.92 -7.01 -10.06
CA THR A 79 -1.32 -6.50 -8.82
C THR A 79 -1.19 -4.99 -8.84
N THR A 80 -1.43 -4.39 -7.69
CA THR A 80 -1.07 -3.01 -7.36
C THR A 80 -0.18 -2.99 -6.14
N VAL A 81 0.89 -2.23 -6.21
CA VAL A 81 1.87 -2.09 -5.14
C VAL A 81 2.15 -0.61 -4.88
N LEU A 82 2.40 -0.26 -3.63
CA LEU A 82 2.89 1.05 -3.23
C LEU A 82 4.02 0.91 -2.21
N PRO A 83 4.90 1.92 -2.06
CA PRO A 83 5.98 1.83 -1.08
C PRO A 83 5.50 2.19 0.33
N GLY A 84 6.11 1.55 1.34
CA GLY A 84 6.08 1.99 2.73
C GLY A 84 7.35 2.74 3.13
N ASN A 85 7.47 3.07 4.41
CA ASN A 85 8.62 3.82 4.90
C ASN A 85 9.92 2.99 4.88
N HIS A 86 9.87 1.70 5.16
CA HIS A 86 11.03 0.81 5.07
C HIS A 86 11.51 0.57 3.63
N ASP A 87 10.65 0.78 2.64
CA ASP A 87 11.04 0.74 1.23
C ASP A 87 11.90 1.94 0.83
N LEU A 88 11.67 3.13 1.42
CA LEU A 88 12.27 4.39 0.98
C LEU A 88 13.25 5.00 1.98
N ILE A 89 13.20 4.60 3.27
CA ILE A 89 14.06 5.13 4.34
C ILE A 89 14.92 4.00 4.90
N ASN A 90 16.23 4.17 4.81
CA ASN A 90 17.19 3.37 5.57
C ASN A 90 17.62 4.17 6.79
N LEU A 91 17.04 3.88 7.95
CA LEU A 91 17.27 4.64 9.18
C LEU A 91 18.74 4.62 9.61
N GLU A 92 19.43 3.49 9.47
CA GLU A 92 20.84 3.37 9.82
C GLU A 92 21.72 4.28 8.93
N GLU A 93 21.44 4.32 7.64
CA GLU A 93 22.12 5.20 6.69
C GLU A 93 21.84 6.67 7.00
N GLU A 94 20.58 7.03 7.29
CA GLU A 94 20.21 8.41 7.64
C GLU A 94 20.90 8.89 8.92
N LEU A 95 21.00 8.05 9.94
CA LEU A 95 21.71 8.35 11.17
C LEU A 95 23.22 8.50 10.95
N ARG A 96 23.84 7.64 10.12
CA ARG A 96 25.26 7.77 9.76
C ARG A 96 25.53 9.11 9.04
N PHE A 97 24.71 9.49 8.08
CA PHE A 97 24.87 10.78 7.39
C PHE A 97 24.62 11.97 8.32
N TYR A 98 23.64 11.88 9.23
CA TYR A 98 23.37 12.92 10.22
C TYR A 98 24.60 13.23 11.09
N HIS A 99 25.29 12.20 11.56
CA HIS A 99 26.49 12.37 12.39
C HIS A 99 27.73 12.81 11.61
N ALA A 100 27.82 12.49 10.31
CA ALA A 100 29.04 12.71 9.53
C ALA A 100 29.10 14.06 8.80
N LEU A 101 27.97 14.63 8.37
CA LEU A 101 27.98 15.66 7.32
C LEU A 101 27.22 16.95 7.64
N ASN A 102 26.69 17.13 8.85
CA ASN A 102 25.80 18.25 9.18
C ASN A 102 24.50 18.25 8.32
N PRO A 103 23.31 18.21 8.90
CA PRO A 103 22.09 17.73 8.23
C PRO A 103 21.50 18.76 7.26
N ASP A 104 21.77 18.60 5.99
CA ASP A 104 20.98 19.26 4.95
C ASP A 104 19.72 18.42 4.62
N ASP A 105 18.54 18.99 4.83
CA ASP A 105 17.26 18.37 4.48
C ASP A 105 17.11 18.07 2.98
N SER A 106 17.81 18.79 2.12
CA SER A 106 17.77 18.58 0.66
C SER A 106 18.30 17.20 0.26
N GLY A 107 19.40 16.76 0.88
CA GLY A 107 20.00 15.45 0.62
C GLY A 107 19.07 14.29 0.99
N ARG A 108 18.31 14.42 2.07
CA ARG A 108 17.36 13.39 2.54
C ARG A 108 16.16 13.25 1.61
N ARG A 109 15.58 14.38 1.23
CA ARG A 109 14.48 14.40 0.25
C ARG A 109 14.90 13.77 -1.06
N ARG A 110 16.12 14.07 -1.51
CA ARG A 110 16.68 13.50 -2.73
C ARG A 110 16.83 11.97 -2.62
N ARG A 111 17.38 11.45 -1.52
CA ARG A 111 17.50 9.98 -1.34
C ARG A 111 16.16 9.26 -1.38
N VAL A 112 15.14 9.82 -0.72
CA VAL A 112 13.77 9.26 -0.78
C VAL A 112 13.22 9.33 -2.21
N ALA A 113 13.42 10.44 -2.92
CA ALA A 113 12.99 10.60 -4.31
C ALA A 113 13.71 9.61 -5.25
N ASP A 114 15.03 9.47 -5.12
CA ASP A 114 15.84 8.53 -5.93
C ASP A 114 15.40 7.07 -5.67
N ARG A 115 15.08 6.71 -4.42
CA ARG A 115 14.55 5.38 -4.07
C ARG A 115 13.14 5.17 -4.61
N LEU A 116 12.28 6.18 -4.54
CA LEU A 116 10.94 6.13 -5.12
C LEU A 116 11.00 5.92 -6.64
N GLU A 117 11.90 6.60 -7.33
CA GLU A 117 12.12 6.41 -8.76
C GLU A 117 12.57 4.98 -9.08
N ARG A 118 13.52 4.45 -8.30
CA ARG A 118 13.97 3.04 -8.44
C ARG A 118 12.84 2.05 -8.14
N PHE A 119 12.05 2.29 -7.10
CA PHE A 119 10.85 1.49 -6.80
C PHE A 119 9.90 1.46 -8.00
N CYS A 120 9.59 2.65 -8.54
CA CYS A 120 8.75 2.77 -9.73
C CYS A 120 9.36 2.06 -10.96
N SER A 121 10.68 2.08 -11.10
CA SER A 121 11.37 1.36 -12.17
C SER A 121 11.24 -0.16 -12.03
N VAL A 122 11.46 -0.72 -10.82
CA VAL A 122 11.38 -2.17 -10.56
C VAL A 122 9.96 -2.68 -10.76
N PHE A 123 8.96 -1.93 -10.30
CA PHE A 123 7.55 -2.32 -10.34
C PHE A 123 6.78 -1.71 -11.53
N ARG A 124 7.47 -1.09 -12.48
CA ARG A 124 6.86 -0.41 -13.64
C ARG A 124 5.77 -1.24 -14.34
N PRO A 125 5.94 -2.55 -14.62
CA PRO A 125 4.93 -3.33 -15.31
C PRO A 125 3.58 -3.43 -14.58
N ILE A 126 3.55 -3.16 -13.28
CA ILE A 126 2.33 -3.25 -12.46
C ILE A 126 1.84 -1.90 -11.92
N ILE A 127 2.60 -0.81 -12.13
CA ILE A 127 2.24 0.55 -11.68
C ILE A 127 2.12 1.56 -12.81
N ALA A 128 2.47 1.20 -14.05
CA ALA A 128 2.36 2.09 -15.20
C ALA A 128 1.63 1.40 -16.35
N ASP A 129 0.64 2.09 -16.89
CA ASP A 129 0.03 1.68 -18.15
C ASP A 129 1.08 1.77 -19.29
N PRO A 130 1.18 0.78 -20.19
CA PRO A 130 2.04 0.84 -21.36
C PRO A 130 1.82 2.09 -22.22
N GLY A 131 0.60 2.66 -22.22
CA GLY A 131 0.24 3.90 -22.90
C GLY A 131 0.63 5.18 -22.16
N ASN A 132 0.95 5.09 -20.86
CA ASN A 132 1.41 6.22 -20.05
C ASN A 132 2.80 5.92 -19.45
N PRO A 133 3.88 6.47 -20.01
CA PRO A 133 5.24 6.14 -19.60
C PRO A 133 5.63 6.64 -18.20
N VAL A 134 4.80 7.48 -17.56
CA VAL A 134 5.08 8.05 -16.25
C VAL A 134 4.65 7.06 -15.17
N ALA A 135 5.60 6.29 -14.64
CA ALA A 135 5.39 5.51 -13.44
C ALA A 135 5.64 6.40 -12.21
N GLY A 136 4.67 6.53 -11.32
CA GLY A 136 4.81 7.38 -10.13
C GLY A 136 3.58 7.39 -9.23
N PHE A 137 3.66 8.17 -8.17
CA PHE A 137 2.55 8.40 -7.26
C PHE A 137 2.19 9.90 -7.22
N PRO A 138 0.89 10.26 -7.20
CA PRO A 138 -0.25 9.34 -7.06
C PRO A 138 -0.45 8.47 -8.32
N LEU A 139 -0.87 7.22 -8.10
CA LEU A 139 -1.24 6.28 -9.14
C LEU A 139 -2.76 6.12 -9.12
N VAL A 140 -3.41 6.35 -10.25
CA VAL A 140 -4.82 6.02 -10.47
C VAL A 140 -4.88 4.86 -11.45
N LYS A 141 -5.45 3.74 -11.01
CA LYS A 141 -5.60 2.53 -11.82
C LYS A 141 -7.08 2.14 -11.86
N VAL A 142 -7.67 2.11 -13.04
CA VAL A 142 -9.04 1.65 -13.24
C VAL A 142 -9.02 0.26 -13.90
N LEU A 143 -9.68 -0.68 -13.25
CA LEU A 143 -9.76 -2.07 -13.66
C LEU A 143 -11.23 -2.44 -13.91
N HIS A 144 -11.50 -3.25 -14.94
CA HIS A 144 -12.83 -3.71 -15.25
C HIS A 144 -12.92 -5.23 -15.17
N PHE A 145 -13.83 -5.71 -14.36
CA PHE A 145 -14.13 -7.13 -14.14
C PHE A 145 -15.59 -7.41 -14.55
N GLY A 146 -15.82 -7.53 -15.87
CA GLY A 146 -17.16 -7.56 -16.43
C GLY A 146 -17.83 -6.19 -16.34
N GLN A 147 -18.93 -6.08 -15.59
CA GLN A 147 -19.64 -4.82 -15.36
C GLN A 147 -19.13 -4.04 -14.16
N ILE A 148 -18.25 -4.64 -13.34
CA ILE A 148 -17.73 -4.01 -12.12
C ILE A 148 -16.46 -3.24 -12.46
N GLY A 149 -16.51 -1.91 -12.35
CA GLY A 149 -15.34 -1.03 -12.38
C GLY A 149 -14.75 -0.88 -10.99
N ILE A 150 -13.44 -1.11 -10.85
CA ILE A 150 -12.68 -0.88 -9.61
C ILE A 150 -11.63 0.18 -9.89
N ALA A 151 -11.62 1.25 -9.11
CA ALA A 151 -10.61 2.28 -9.19
C ALA A 151 -9.73 2.26 -7.93
N LEU A 152 -8.43 2.06 -8.12
CA LEU A 152 -7.42 2.06 -7.09
C LEU A 152 -6.66 3.39 -7.14
N VAL A 153 -6.75 4.18 -6.07
CA VAL A 153 -6.08 5.48 -5.94
C VAL A 153 -4.97 5.35 -4.91
N ALA A 154 -3.74 5.12 -5.38
CA ALA A 154 -2.58 4.87 -4.53
C ALA A 154 -1.71 6.12 -4.39
N THR A 155 -1.33 6.45 -3.15
CA THR A 155 -0.43 7.55 -2.81
C THR A 155 0.79 7.04 -2.05
N SER A 156 1.96 7.60 -2.34
CA SER A 156 3.09 7.47 -1.42
C SER A 156 2.84 8.38 -0.22
N SER A 157 2.82 7.79 0.96
CA SER A 157 2.62 8.52 2.23
C SER A 157 3.92 8.58 3.05
N VAL A 158 5.08 8.39 2.43
CA VAL A 158 6.38 8.38 3.14
C VAL A 158 6.90 9.80 3.34
N LEU A 159 7.07 10.19 4.62
CA LEU A 159 7.74 11.42 5.01
C LEU A 159 9.26 11.16 5.10
N PRO A 160 10.13 11.93 4.42
CA PRO A 160 11.57 11.80 4.59
C PRO A 160 12.01 11.86 6.05
N TRP A 161 13.03 11.09 6.41
CA TRP A 161 13.57 11.09 7.76
C TRP A 161 14.04 12.49 8.18
N SER A 162 13.82 12.84 9.44
CA SER A 162 14.31 14.08 10.05
C SER A 162 14.51 13.88 11.55
N GLY A 163 15.65 14.30 12.09
CA GLY A 163 15.93 14.15 13.52
C GLY A 163 14.93 14.86 14.44
N SER A 164 14.28 15.93 13.96
CA SER A 164 13.30 16.71 14.73
C SER A 164 11.84 16.34 14.43
N ASP A 165 11.52 16.04 13.19
CA ASP A 165 10.13 15.88 12.75
C ASP A 165 9.74 14.43 12.42
N ASN A 166 10.70 13.58 12.06
CA ASN A 166 10.47 12.16 11.76
C ASN A 166 11.65 11.29 12.23
N PRO A 167 11.94 11.25 13.55
CA PRO A 167 13.18 10.65 14.06
C PRO A 167 13.28 9.14 13.87
N LEU A 168 12.16 8.43 13.78
CA LEU A 168 12.11 6.99 13.53
C LEU A 168 11.87 6.66 12.04
N GLY A 169 11.69 7.67 11.18
CA GLY A 169 11.36 7.44 9.79
C GLY A 169 9.96 6.84 9.56
N ALA A 170 9.10 6.83 10.58
CA ALA A 170 7.82 6.12 10.59
C ALA A 170 6.59 7.05 10.51
N ARG A 171 6.78 8.37 10.40
CA ARG A 171 5.67 9.30 10.19
C ARG A 171 5.27 9.39 8.72
N GLY A 172 3.95 9.51 8.50
CA GLY A 172 3.37 9.62 7.18
C GLY A 172 3.09 11.07 6.75
N PHE A 173 3.17 11.31 5.44
CA PHE A 173 2.76 12.55 4.80
C PHE A 173 2.53 12.31 3.30
N VAL A 174 1.38 12.73 2.78
CA VAL A 174 1.13 12.78 1.34
C VAL A 174 1.42 14.20 0.85
N SER A 175 2.26 14.33 -0.19
CA SER A 175 2.66 15.66 -0.68
C SER A 175 1.46 16.46 -1.20
N GLU A 176 1.50 17.79 -1.03
CA GLU A 176 0.46 18.70 -1.54
C GLU A 176 0.32 18.55 -3.06
N ALA A 177 1.42 18.39 -3.78
CA ALA A 177 1.39 18.15 -5.22
C ALA A 177 0.63 16.88 -5.60
N ALA A 178 0.77 15.79 -4.81
CA ALA A 178 0.00 14.57 -5.02
C ALA A 178 -1.49 14.78 -4.74
N LEU A 179 -1.85 15.50 -3.67
CA LEU A 179 -3.25 15.82 -3.36
C LEU A 179 -3.87 16.73 -4.43
N GLN A 180 -3.12 17.71 -4.93
CA GLN A 180 -3.55 18.57 -6.04
C GLN A 180 -3.75 17.80 -7.34
N ALA A 181 -2.84 16.88 -7.67
CA ALA A 181 -2.97 16.03 -8.84
C ALA A 181 -4.24 15.16 -8.78
N LEU A 182 -4.58 14.64 -7.59
CA LEU A 182 -5.82 13.88 -7.38
C LEU A 182 -7.09 14.72 -7.47
N ALA A 183 -7.01 16.03 -7.25
CA ALA A 183 -8.15 16.93 -7.38
C ALA A 183 -8.47 17.35 -8.84
N GLY A 184 -7.70 16.87 -9.81
CA GLY A 184 -7.90 17.13 -11.23
C GLY A 184 -9.23 16.59 -11.77
N SER A 185 -9.82 17.30 -12.71
CA SER A 185 -11.08 16.88 -13.36
C SER A 185 -10.94 15.59 -14.16
N ASP A 186 -9.77 15.36 -14.75
CA ASP A 186 -9.37 14.14 -15.47
C ASP A 186 -9.38 12.91 -14.56
N VAL A 187 -8.94 13.06 -13.30
CA VAL A 187 -9.03 12.00 -12.30
C VAL A 187 -10.48 11.69 -11.96
N ALA A 188 -11.29 12.72 -11.67
CA ALA A 188 -12.72 12.53 -11.38
C ALA A 188 -13.47 11.84 -12.53
N GLU A 189 -13.16 12.20 -13.78
CA GLU A 189 -13.73 11.57 -14.98
C GLU A 189 -13.29 10.11 -15.10
N ALA A 190 -12.01 9.80 -14.87
CA ALA A 190 -11.48 8.44 -14.92
C ALA A 190 -12.10 7.52 -13.85
N LEU A 191 -12.46 8.05 -12.68
CA LEU A 191 -13.07 7.28 -11.59
C LEU A 191 -14.59 7.08 -11.75
N ALA A 192 -15.24 7.79 -12.68
CA ALA A 192 -16.69 7.79 -12.82
C ALA A 192 -17.27 6.38 -13.00
N GLY A 193 -18.26 6.04 -12.17
CA GLY A 193 -18.92 4.72 -12.22
C GLY A 193 -18.14 3.56 -11.61
N SER A 194 -16.94 3.81 -11.07
CA SER A 194 -16.12 2.78 -10.42
C SER A 194 -16.33 2.71 -8.92
N PHE A 195 -16.08 1.55 -8.34
CA PHE A 195 -15.91 1.38 -6.90
C PHE A 195 -14.52 1.86 -6.51
N VAL A 196 -14.40 3.00 -5.85
CA VAL A 196 -13.13 3.66 -5.54
C VAL A 196 -12.54 3.16 -4.22
N ILE A 197 -11.28 2.75 -4.26
CA ILE A 197 -10.48 2.30 -3.12
C ILE A 197 -9.24 3.19 -3.00
N GLY A 198 -9.11 3.90 -1.87
CA GLY A 198 -7.87 4.61 -1.53
C GLY A 198 -6.81 3.64 -1.03
N LEU A 199 -5.55 3.87 -1.42
CA LEU A 199 -4.41 3.08 -0.98
C LEU A 199 -3.30 4.01 -0.46
N CYS A 200 -2.82 3.76 0.76
CA CYS A 200 -1.63 4.40 1.32
C CYS A 200 -0.93 3.40 2.25
N HIS A 201 0.28 3.71 2.71
CA HIS A 201 0.94 2.83 3.67
C HIS A 201 0.59 3.19 5.11
N HIS A 202 0.68 4.48 5.48
CA HIS A 202 0.50 4.92 6.86
C HIS A 202 -0.96 4.90 7.30
N ALA A 203 -1.19 4.53 8.57
CA ALA A 203 -2.52 4.44 9.15
C ALA A 203 -3.11 5.83 9.43
N TYR A 204 -4.39 6.01 9.14
CA TYR A 204 -5.13 7.24 9.44
C TYR A 204 -5.24 7.51 10.95
N ARG A 205 -5.46 6.46 11.74
CA ARG A 205 -5.55 6.53 13.20
C ARG A 205 -4.62 5.50 13.82
N VAL A 206 -3.79 5.96 14.73
CA VAL A 206 -3.02 5.17 15.65
C VAL A 206 -3.89 4.89 16.87
N TYR A 207 -3.48 4.12 17.80
CA TYR A 207 -4.29 3.65 18.93
C TYR A 207 -5.06 4.75 19.66
N GLY A 208 -6.31 4.46 20.02
CA GLY A 208 -7.13 5.32 20.88
C GLY A 208 -7.01 4.92 22.35
N THR A 209 -5.83 5.02 22.94
CA THR A 209 -5.66 4.91 24.40
C THR A 209 -5.21 6.25 24.97
N ASP A 210 -5.72 6.61 26.15
CA ASP A 210 -5.42 7.90 26.79
C ASP A 210 -4.08 7.89 27.57
N ALA A 211 -3.28 6.83 27.45
CA ALA A 211 -2.00 6.72 28.16
C ALA A 211 -0.93 7.63 27.50
N LEU A 212 -0.19 8.39 28.29
CA LEU A 212 0.86 9.31 27.84
C LEU A 212 1.96 8.62 27.02
N ILE A 213 2.28 7.36 27.32
CA ILE A 213 3.27 6.56 26.59
C ILE A 213 2.75 6.25 25.18
N ASP A 214 1.46 5.94 25.06
CA ASP A 214 0.82 5.69 23.76
C ASP A 214 0.78 6.96 22.91
N GLN A 215 0.54 8.12 23.50
CA GLN A 215 0.56 9.41 22.80
C GLN A 215 1.95 9.75 22.23
N ALA A 216 3.03 9.47 22.97
CA ALA A 216 4.39 9.68 22.48
C ALA A 216 4.73 8.72 21.34
N PHE A 217 4.32 7.46 21.45
CA PHE A 217 4.47 6.47 20.39
C PHE A 217 3.61 6.82 19.17
N ASP A 218 2.36 7.24 19.39
CA ASP A 218 1.43 7.69 18.37
C ASP A 218 2.02 8.86 17.54
N TRP A 219 2.72 9.80 18.20
CA TRP A 219 3.37 10.90 17.51
C TRP A 219 4.47 10.42 16.55
N THR A 220 5.27 9.39 16.91
CA THR A 220 6.34 8.88 16.05
C THR A 220 5.84 8.16 14.81
N MET A 221 4.57 7.73 14.81
CA MET A 221 3.92 6.97 13.74
C MET A 221 2.77 7.75 13.08
N GLU A 222 2.60 9.02 13.42
CA GLU A 222 1.49 9.85 12.97
C GLU A 222 1.49 10.05 11.44
N PHE A 223 0.33 9.92 10.82
CA PHE A 223 0.08 10.44 9.48
C PHE A 223 -0.26 11.93 9.58
N LYS A 224 0.72 12.80 9.32
CA LYS A 224 0.68 14.24 9.64
C LYS A 224 -0.49 14.99 9.00
N ASN A 225 -0.69 14.82 7.71
CA ASN A 225 -1.78 15.47 6.97
C ASN A 225 -2.92 14.51 6.64
N ARG A 226 -3.27 13.67 7.62
CA ARG A 226 -4.34 12.66 7.48
C ARG A 226 -5.71 13.27 7.15
N GLN A 227 -6.00 14.49 7.60
CA GLN A 227 -7.27 15.14 7.33
C GLN A 227 -7.39 15.58 5.86
N GLU A 228 -6.32 16.16 5.32
CA GLU A 228 -6.24 16.54 3.91
C GLU A 228 -6.35 15.31 3.01
N TYR A 229 -5.66 14.23 3.38
CA TYR A 229 -5.77 12.95 2.67
C TYR A 229 -7.21 12.40 2.73
N LEU A 230 -7.85 12.42 3.91
CA LEU A 230 -9.24 11.98 4.08
C LEU A 230 -10.19 12.80 3.19
N HIS A 231 -10.03 14.13 3.19
CA HIS A 231 -10.85 15.02 2.36
C HIS A 231 -10.68 14.69 0.87
N ALA A 232 -9.44 14.46 0.40
CA ALA A 232 -9.17 14.05 -0.97
C ALA A 232 -9.85 12.70 -1.30
N MET A 233 -9.70 11.69 -0.46
CA MET A 233 -10.33 10.38 -0.68
C MET A 233 -11.87 10.47 -0.71
N LYS A 234 -12.47 11.27 0.16
CA LYS A 234 -13.92 11.51 0.15
C LYS A 234 -14.38 12.26 -1.12
N ALA A 235 -13.64 13.26 -1.55
CA ALA A 235 -13.94 14.01 -2.77
C ALA A 235 -13.89 13.11 -4.03
N LEU A 236 -13.00 12.10 -4.03
CA LEU A 236 -12.92 11.09 -5.08
C LEU A 236 -13.99 9.99 -4.96
N GLY A 237 -14.84 10.02 -3.94
CA GLY A 237 -15.87 9.00 -3.71
C GLY A 237 -15.34 7.66 -3.20
N ALA A 238 -14.17 7.65 -2.55
CA ALA A 238 -13.63 6.42 -1.99
C ALA A 238 -14.60 5.77 -1.00
N ARG A 239 -14.79 4.45 -1.13
CA ARG A 239 -15.67 3.65 -0.27
C ARG A 239 -14.91 3.11 0.94
N LEU A 240 -13.63 2.86 0.78
CA LEU A 240 -12.69 2.45 1.82
C LEU A 240 -11.25 2.84 1.47
N VAL A 241 -10.38 2.79 2.47
CA VAL A 241 -8.92 2.92 2.32
C VAL A 241 -8.24 1.68 2.86
N MET A 242 -7.35 1.08 2.05
CA MET A 242 -6.49 -0.02 2.48
C MET A 242 -5.09 0.51 2.80
N HIS A 243 -4.51 0.04 3.92
CA HIS A 243 -3.21 0.50 4.39
C HIS A 243 -2.48 -0.60 5.18
N GLY A 244 -1.26 -0.33 5.63
CA GLY A 244 -0.42 -1.20 6.48
C GLY A 244 0.09 -0.49 7.73
N HIS A 245 1.43 -0.62 7.95
CA HIS A 245 2.23 0.11 8.91
C HIS A 245 2.10 -0.33 10.38
N PHE A 246 0.88 -0.56 10.88
CA PHE A 246 0.65 -0.94 12.29
C PHE A 246 0.69 -2.43 12.56
N HIS A 247 1.00 -3.25 11.56
CA HIS A 247 1.12 -4.69 11.69
C HIS A 247 -0.09 -5.40 12.33
N ARG A 248 -1.31 -4.79 12.21
CA ARG A 248 -2.55 -5.34 12.78
C ARG A 248 -3.57 -5.63 11.70
N PHE A 249 -4.12 -6.81 11.71
CA PHE A 249 -5.30 -7.15 10.91
C PHE A 249 -6.52 -6.49 11.55
N GLN A 250 -6.89 -5.31 11.05
CA GLN A 250 -7.93 -4.50 11.63
C GLN A 250 -8.74 -3.76 10.58
N MET A 251 -10.04 -3.73 10.75
CA MET A 251 -10.95 -2.83 10.05
C MET A 251 -11.54 -1.84 11.07
N TYR A 252 -11.57 -0.56 10.74
CA TYR A 252 -12.13 0.48 11.60
C TYR A 252 -12.79 1.58 10.78
N HIS A 253 -13.67 2.35 11.43
CA HIS A 253 -14.34 3.50 10.83
C HIS A 253 -13.82 4.78 11.47
N ALA A 254 -13.53 5.77 10.65
CA ALA A 254 -13.14 7.09 11.09
C ALA A 254 -13.68 8.15 10.12
N ASP A 255 -14.31 9.17 10.67
CA ASP A 255 -14.80 10.35 9.95
C ASP A 255 -15.60 10.01 8.66
N GLY A 256 -16.42 8.96 8.73
CA GLY A 256 -17.32 8.54 7.66
C GLY A 256 -16.67 7.72 6.53
N LEU A 257 -15.45 7.22 6.73
CA LEU A 257 -14.77 6.32 5.82
C LEU A 257 -14.31 5.04 6.55
N THR A 258 -14.29 3.93 5.85
CA THR A 258 -13.75 2.67 6.36
C THR A 258 -12.27 2.54 6.03
N PHE A 259 -11.49 2.10 7.01
CA PHE A 259 -10.07 1.82 6.86
C PHE A 259 -9.79 0.35 7.15
N VAL A 260 -8.94 -0.27 6.33
CA VAL A 260 -8.53 -1.66 6.45
C VAL A 260 -7.03 -1.75 6.52
N ASN A 261 -6.50 -2.21 7.66
CA ASN A 261 -5.09 -2.51 7.83
C ASN A 261 -4.81 -3.97 7.44
N GLY A 262 -3.91 -4.18 6.49
CA GLY A 262 -3.54 -5.49 5.95
C GLY A 262 -2.75 -6.39 6.91
N GLY A 263 -2.46 -5.90 8.12
CA GLY A 263 -1.63 -6.60 9.09
C GLY A 263 -0.16 -6.63 8.68
N SER A 264 0.58 -7.62 9.14
CA SER A 264 1.97 -7.82 8.73
C SER A 264 2.21 -9.28 8.34
N PHE A 265 2.60 -9.47 7.09
CA PHE A 265 3.07 -10.76 6.62
C PHE A 265 4.31 -11.23 7.39
N ARG A 266 5.21 -10.33 7.75
CA ARG A 266 6.42 -10.67 8.51
C ARG A 266 6.13 -11.46 9.78
N TYR A 267 5.10 -11.04 10.53
CA TYR A 267 4.74 -11.63 11.82
C TYR A 267 3.69 -12.73 11.73
N VAL A 268 2.76 -12.62 10.77
CA VAL A 268 1.67 -13.59 10.57
C VAL A 268 1.59 -13.99 9.09
N PRO A 269 2.54 -14.78 8.60
CA PRO A 269 2.74 -15.04 7.16
C PRO A 269 1.70 -15.97 6.53
N ASP A 270 0.78 -16.48 7.31
CA ASP A 270 -0.34 -17.32 6.86
C ASP A 270 -1.68 -16.55 6.80
N ARG A 271 -1.67 -15.21 7.01
CA ARG A 271 -2.89 -14.41 7.08
C ARG A 271 -2.87 -13.29 6.05
N TYR A 272 -4.04 -13.00 5.47
CA TYR A 272 -4.23 -11.93 4.49
C TYR A 272 -5.66 -11.38 4.55
N GLY A 273 -5.88 -10.20 3.97
CA GLY A 273 -7.21 -9.62 3.79
C GLY A 273 -7.86 -10.08 2.50
N GLU A 274 -9.16 -10.26 2.52
CA GLU A 274 -10.02 -10.46 1.36
C GLU A 274 -11.08 -9.37 1.32
N LEU A 275 -11.14 -8.63 0.24
CA LEU A 275 -12.24 -7.72 -0.09
C LEU A 275 -13.05 -8.34 -1.22
N VAL A 276 -14.37 -8.43 -1.03
CA VAL A 276 -15.32 -8.93 -2.03
C VAL A 276 -16.29 -7.81 -2.38
N ILE A 277 -16.49 -7.55 -3.68
CA ILE A 277 -17.37 -6.49 -4.19
C ILE A 277 -18.31 -7.12 -5.23
N ASP A 278 -19.61 -6.88 -5.12
CA ASP A 278 -20.62 -7.34 -6.07
C ASP A 278 -20.98 -6.27 -7.13
N GLU A 279 -21.86 -6.63 -8.07
CA GLU A 279 -22.28 -5.76 -9.17
C GLU A 279 -23.06 -4.52 -8.71
N GLU A 280 -23.69 -4.57 -7.53
CA GLU A 280 -24.38 -3.42 -6.93
C GLU A 280 -23.46 -2.52 -6.10
N GLY A 281 -22.17 -2.84 -6.02
CA GLY A 281 -21.19 -2.11 -5.22
C GLY A 281 -21.32 -2.35 -3.71
N ARG A 282 -22.03 -3.41 -3.30
CA ARG A 282 -21.98 -3.89 -1.92
C ARG A 282 -20.66 -4.62 -1.71
N TRP A 283 -20.11 -4.52 -0.54
CA TRP A 283 -18.81 -5.11 -0.27
C TRP A 283 -18.72 -5.69 1.13
N SER A 284 -17.84 -6.66 1.29
CA SER A 284 -17.44 -7.22 2.57
C SER A 284 -15.93 -7.40 2.63
N HIS A 285 -15.38 -7.39 3.84
CA HIS A 285 -13.97 -7.62 4.08
C HIS A 285 -13.76 -8.64 5.19
N HIS A 286 -12.85 -9.58 4.97
CA HIS A 286 -12.50 -10.64 5.90
C HIS A 286 -10.98 -10.79 6.01
N PHE A 287 -10.50 -11.27 7.15
CA PHE A 287 -9.13 -11.69 7.32
C PHE A 287 -9.10 -13.21 7.34
N LEU A 288 -8.47 -13.80 6.32
CA LEU A 288 -8.40 -15.25 6.10
C LEU A 288 -7.02 -15.77 6.43
N ARG A 289 -6.95 -17.09 6.75
CA ARG A 289 -5.70 -17.83 6.83
C ARG A 289 -5.51 -18.71 5.60
N LEU A 290 -4.26 -19.10 5.35
CA LEU A 290 -3.95 -20.10 4.31
C LEU A 290 -4.77 -21.36 4.54
N GLY A 291 -5.44 -21.83 3.48
CA GLY A 291 -6.30 -23.02 3.52
C GLY A 291 -7.75 -22.75 3.97
N GLU A 292 -8.09 -21.58 4.50
CA GLU A 292 -9.48 -21.21 4.79
C GLU A 292 -10.21 -20.80 3.50
N ASN A 293 -11.50 -21.15 3.43
CA ASN A 293 -12.40 -20.63 2.39
C ASN A 293 -13.16 -19.45 2.97
N GLY A 294 -13.16 -18.34 2.24
CA GLY A 294 -13.92 -17.14 2.57
C GLY A 294 -15.43 -17.28 2.28
#